data_7e05901ba12f24a316dfe0aca8eae17a
#
_entry.id   7e05901ba12f24a316dfe0aca8eae17a
#
_cell.length_a   1.000
_cell.length_b   1.000
_cell.length_c   1.000
_cell.angle_alpha   90.00
_cell.angle_beta   90.00
_cell.angle_gamma   90.00
#
_symmetry.space_group_name_H-M   'P 1'
#
loop_
_entity.id
_entity.type
_entity.pdbx_description
1 polymer ?
#
loop_
_entity_poly.entity_id
_entity_poly.type
_entity_poly.pdbx_seq_one_letter_code
_entity_poly.pdbx_strand_id
1 'polypeptide(L)'
;MAIVVLDASVVIAFLDAGDAHHAAAVAAVGHARREELVLPSSAYAEVLVDPWRHGPEAVAVVKRFLTDLGIRIAPLTAEVAERAARLRSGHRALRLPDALVLATADALNATALTADRSWPRVSRRARLV
;
A
#
# COMPACT_ATOMS: atom_id res chain seq x y z
N MET A 1 16.87 -7.24 6.75
CA MET A 1 16.23 -6.06 6.16
C MET A 1 14.75 -6.11 6.49
N ALA A 2 14.19 -5.04 7.00
CA ALA A 2 12.77 -4.98 7.31
C ALA A 2 11.96 -4.85 6.01
N ILE A 3 10.71 -5.33 6.06
CA ILE A 3 9.77 -5.21 4.95
C ILE A 3 8.75 -4.13 5.32
N VAL A 4 8.48 -3.24 4.37
CA VAL A 4 7.47 -2.19 4.50
C VAL A 4 6.45 -2.37 3.39
N VAL A 5 5.21 -2.63 3.78
CA VAL A 5 4.08 -2.75 2.86
C VAL A 5 3.44 -1.38 2.71
N LEU A 6 3.20 -0.97 1.48
CA LEU A 6 2.61 0.32 1.16
C LEU A 6 1.12 0.16 0.84
N ASP A 7 0.29 0.97 1.48
CA ASP A 7 -1.10 1.14 1.06
C ASP A 7 -1.16 1.98 -0.23
N ALA A 8 -2.19 1.77 -1.03
CA ALA A 8 -2.43 2.56 -2.24
C ALA A 8 -2.45 4.06 -1.95
N SER A 9 -3.02 4.48 -0.82
CA SER A 9 -3.08 5.89 -0.43
C SER A 9 -1.70 6.56 -0.36
N VAL A 10 -0.69 5.82 0.10
CA VAL A 10 0.69 6.32 0.20
C VAL A 10 1.31 6.48 -1.18
N VAL A 11 1.15 5.49 -2.06
CA VAL A 11 1.69 5.52 -3.42
C VAL A 11 1.01 6.63 -4.24
N ILE A 12 -0.32 6.73 -4.15
CA ILE A 12 -1.10 7.77 -4.85
C ILE A 12 -0.64 9.16 -4.38
N ALA A 13 -0.52 9.36 -3.07
CA ALA A 13 -0.05 10.63 -2.52
C ALA A 13 1.40 10.96 -2.95
N PHE A 14 2.25 9.95 -3.03
CA PHE A 14 3.63 10.11 -3.51
C PHE A 14 3.66 10.57 -4.98
N LEU A 15 2.78 10.02 -5.82
CA LEU A 15 2.73 10.33 -7.25
C LEU A 15 2.01 11.63 -7.58
N ASP A 16 1.15 12.12 -6.69
CA ASP A 16 0.31 13.30 -6.90
C ASP A 16 0.74 14.45 -6.01
N ALA A 17 1.43 15.44 -6.59
CA ALA A 17 1.89 16.62 -5.88
C ALA A 17 0.74 17.48 -5.30
N GLY A 18 -0.49 17.31 -5.82
CA GLY A 18 -1.69 17.98 -5.31
C GLY A 18 -2.37 17.27 -4.15
N ASP A 19 -1.93 16.05 -3.80
CA ASP A 19 -2.51 15.32 -2.68
C ASP A 19 -2.10 15.94 -1.34
N ALA A 20 -3.06 16.04 -0.41
CA ALA A 20 -2.82 16.61 0.92
C ALA A 20 -1.73 15.88 1.69
N HIS A 21 -1.52 14.60 1.41
CA HIS A 21 -0.51 13.77 2.07
C HIS A 21 0.79 13.63 1.28
N HIS A 22 0.94 14.39 0.17
CA HIS A 22 2.10 14.25 -0.72
C HIS A 22 3.44 14.40 0.02
N ALA A 23 3.63 15.50 0.75
CA ALA A 23 4.89 15.74 1.45
C ALA A 23 5.19 14.64 2.48
N ALA A 24 4.18 14.21 3.23
CA ALA A 24 4.32 13.15 4.22
C ALA A 24 4.64 11.80 3.57
N ALA A 25 4.00 11.50 2.43
CA ALA A 25 4.27 10.27 1.68
C ALA A 25 5.70 10.25 1.10
N VAL A 26 6.15 11.37 0.54
CA VAL A 26 7.53 11.50 0.02
C VAL A 26 8.54 11.27 1.15
N ALA A 27 8.33 11.87 2.31
CA ALA A 27 9.22 11.69 3.46
C ALA A 27 9.21 10.24 3.94
N ALA A 28 8.03 9.61 4.08
CA ALA A 28 7.91 8.24 4.57
C ALA A 28 8.55 7.22 3.61
N VAL A 29 8.31 7.36 2.32
CA VAL A 29 8.94 6.48 1.31
C VAL A 29 10.45 6.70 1.27
N GLY A 30 10.89 7.96 1.39
CA GLY A 30 12.32 8.28 1.46
C GLY A 30 13.01 7.62 2.65
N HIS A 31 12.40 7.63 3.82
CA HIS A 31 12.92 6.94 5.01
C HIS A 31 12.92 5.42 4.84
N ALA A 32 11.93 4.89 4.17
CA ALA A 32 11.77 3.45 3.98
C ALA A 32 12.59 2.89 2.80
N ARG A 33 13.30 3.71 2.02
CA ARG A 33 14.03 3.27 0.81
C ARG A 33 15.11 2.23 1.08
N ARG A 34 15.63 2.18 2.28
CA ARG A 34 16.64 1.17 2.67
C ARG A 34 16.01 -0.18 3.01
N GLU A 35 14.71 -0.21 3.16
CA GLU A 35 13.96 -1.42 3.46
C GLU A 35 13.44 -2.05 2.17
N GLU A 36 12.91 -3.26 2.28
CA GLU A 36 12.21 -3.89 1.18
C GLU A 36 10.80 -3.29 1.08
N LEU A 37 10.54 -2.55 -0.01
CA LEU A 37 9.23 -1.94 -0.26
C LEU A 37 8.35 -2.90 -1.03
N VAL A 38 7.14 -3.11 -0.53
CA VAL A 38 6.18 -4.05 -1.10
C VAL A 38 4.84 -3.36 -1.29
N LEU A 39 4.25 -3.50 -2.47
CA LEU A 39 2.89 -3.06 -2.77
C LEU A 39 2.03 -4.30 -3.04
N PRO A 40 0.99 -4.58 -2.24
CA PRO A 40 0.09 -5.69 -2.53
C PRO A 40 -0.56 -5.53 -3.90
N SER A 41 -0.78 -6.63 -4.61
CA SER A 41 -1.37 -6.57 -5.95
C SER A 41 -2.76 -5.93 -5.97
N SER A 42 -3.54 -6.06 -4.89
CA SER A 42 -4.82 -5.36 -4.74
C SER A 42 -4.65 -3.84 -4.68
N ALA A 43 -3.67 -3.36 -3.92
CA ALA A 43 -3.34 -1.93 -3.85
C ALA A 43 -2.75 -1.43 -5.18
N TYR A 44 -1.95 -2.26 -5.83
CA TYR A 44 -1.42 -1.97 -7.16
C TYR A 44 -2.55 -1.72 -8.16
N ALA A 45 -3.60 -2.54 -8.13
CA ALA A 45 -4.79 -2.33 -8.96
C ALA A 45 -5.42 -0.96 -8.70
N GLU A 46 -5.57 -0.56 -7.43
CA GLU A 46 -6.10 0.75 -7.07
C GLU A 46 -5.22 1.89 -7.60
N VAL A 47 -3.90 1.76 -7.49
CA VAL A 47 -2.95 2.77 -7.99
C VAL A 47 -3.07 2.96 -9.50
N LEU A 48 -3.40 1.91 -10.24
CA LEU A 48 -3.47 1.96 -11.70
C LEU A 48 -4.82 2.43 -12.26
N VAL A 49 -5.86 2.54 -11.44
CA VAL A 49 -7.20 2.93 -11.92
C VAL A 49 -7.17 4.30 -12.61
N ASP A 50 -6.65 5.32 -11.94
CA ASP A 50 -6.62 6.66 -12.52
C ASP A 50 -5.67 6.78 -13.72
N PRO A 51 -4.43 6.25 -13.68
CA PRO A 51 -3.59 6.22 -14.87
C PRO A 51 -4.26 5.57 -16.09
N TRP A 52 -5.01 4.48 -15.92
CA TRP A 52 -5.72 3.86 -17.03
C TRP A 52 -6.81 4.74 -17.64
N ARG A 53 -7.38 5.66 -16.87
CA ARG A 53 -8.32 6.65 -17.39
C ARG A 53 -7.66 7.65 -18.32
N HIS A 54 -6.35 7.84 -18.19
CA HIS A 54 -5.54 8.72 -19.03
C HIS A 54 -4.86 7.98 -20.19
N GLY A 55 -4.78 6.65 -20.14
CA GLY A 55 -4.27 5.82 -21.21
C GLY A 55 -3.02 5.01 -20.86
N PRO A 56 -2.58 4.13 -21.78
CA PRO A 56 -1.49 3.20 -21.51
C PRO A 56 -0.15 3.87 -21.23
N GLU A 57 0.08 5.06 -21.79
CA GLU A 57 1.32 5.80 -21.54
C GLU A 57 1.42 6.27 -20.10
N ALA A 58 0.32 6.74 -19.51
CA ALA A 58 0.28 7.12 -18.10
C ALA A 58 0.52 5.92 -17.20
N VAL A 59 -0.03 4.77 -17.54
CA VAL A 59 0.21 3.52 -16.83
C VAL A 59 1.69 3.13 -16.89
N ALA A 60 2.31 3.23 -18.06
CA ALA A 60 3.73 2.91 -18.22
C ALA A 60 4.63 3.80 -17.36
N VAL A 61 4.29 5.08 -17.22
CA VAL A 61 5.02 6.03 -16.36
C VAL A 61 4.94 5.58 -14.89
N VAL A 62 3.75 5.23 -14.41
CA VAL A 62 3.57 4.77 -13.03
C VAL A 62 4.35 3.47 -12.79
N LYS A 63 4.27 2.52 -13.70
CA LYS A 63 4.98 1.24 -13.59
C LYS A 63 6.50 1.45 -13.50
N ARG A 64 7.03 2.35 -14.33
CA ARG A 64 8.45 2.70 -14.29
C ARG A 64 8.84 3.32 -12.95
N PHE A 65 8.00 4.21 -12.43
CA PHE A 65 8.21 4.85 -11.13
C PHE A 65 8.33 3.81 -10.00
N LEU A 66 7.42 2.85 -9.98
CA LEU A 66 7.43 1.78 -8.98
C LEU A 66 8.69 0.93 -9.10
N THR A 67 9.09 0.61 -10.32
CA THR A 67 10.32 -0.15 -10.58
C THR A 67 11.56 0.62 -10.11
N ASP A 68 11.64 1.90 -10.45
CA ASP A 68 12.79 2.75 -10.08
C ASP A 68 12.92 2.93 -8.57
N LEU A 69 11.81 2.92 -7.84
CA LEU A 69 11.79 2.95 -6.38
C LEU A 69 12.08 1.59 -5.74
N GLY A 70 12.22 0.54 -6.54
CA GLY A 70 12.46 -0.81 -6.05
C GLY A 70 11.24 -1.44 -5.36
N ILE A 71 10.04 -0.99 -5.70
CA ILE A 71 8.80 -1.51 -5.10
C ILE A 71 8.43 -2.84 -5.75
N ARG A 72 8.37 -3.89 -4.95
CA ARG A 72 7.95 -5.22 -5.38
C ARG A 72 6.43 -5.34 -5.27
N ILE A 73 5.79 -5.92 -6.27
CA ILE A 73 4.36 -6.23 -6.23
C ILE A 73 4.19 -7.62 -5.61
N ALA A 74 3.45 -7.69 -4.50
CA ALA A 74 3.19 -8.96 -3.82
C ALA A 74 1.87 -9.56 -4.31
N PRO A 75 1.85 -10.84 -4.72
CA PRO A 75 0.62 -11.47 -5.17
C PRO A 75 -0.37 -11.67 -4.02
N LEU A 76 -1.65 -11.61 -4.35
CA LEU A 76 -2.73 -11.97 -3.42
C LEU A 76 -2.85 -13.49 -3.37
N THR A 77 -2.38 -14.08 -2.29
CA THR A 77 -2.44 -15.52 -2.08
C THR A 77 -3.70 -15.91 -1.31
N ALA A 78 -4.02 -17.22 -1.31
CA ALA A 78 -5.11 -17.75 -0.49
C ALA A 78 -4.88 -17.46 1.01
N GLU A 79 -3.64 -17.58 1.48
CA GLU A 79 -3.28 -17.27 2.86
C GLU A 79 -3.60 -15.81 3.21
N VAL A 80 -3.19 -14.86 2.35
CA VAL A 80 -3.48 -13.44 2.57
C VAL A 80 -4.99 -13.19 2.55
N ALA A 81 -5.72 -13.81 1.62
CA ALA A 81 -7.17 -13.67 1.52
C ALA A 81 -7.88 -14.17 2.79
N GLU A 82 -7.45 -15.30 3.33
CA GLU A 82 -8.03 -15.85 4.57
C GLU A 82 -7.74 -14.96 5.77
N ARG A 83 -6.53 -14.44 5.89
CA ARG A 83 -6.16 -13.47 6.94
C ARG A 83 -6.98 -12.19 6.83
N ALA A 84 -7.19 -11.69 5.62
CA ALA A 84 -7.99 -10.49 5.37
C ALA A 84 -9.45 -10.71 5.76
N ALA A 85 -10.01 -11.86 5.43
CA ALA A 85 -11.38 -12.22 5.80
C ALA A 85 -11.56 -12.26 7.33
N ARG A 86 -10.61 -12.86 8.04
CA ARG A 86 -10.63 -12.90 9.50
C ARG A 86 -10.57 -11.50 10.11
N LEU A 87 -9.65 -10.67 9.62
CA LEU A 87 -9.47 -9.31 10.09
C LEU A 87 -10.73 -8.48 9.85
N ARG A 88 -11.30 -8.57 8.66
CA ARG A 88 -12.53 -7.87 8.28
C ARG A 88 -13.72 -8.32 9.13
N SER A 89 -13.81 -9.59 9.44
CA SER A 89 -14.92 -10.14 10.25
C SER A 89 -14.95 -9.58 11.67
N GLY A 90 -13.79 -9.22 12.20
CA GLY A 90 -13.67 -8.63 13.54
C GLY A 90 -13.74 -7.10 13.58
N HIS A 91 -13.73 -6.43 12.42
CA HIS A 91 -13.69 -4.97 12.31
C HIS A 91 -14.63 -4.48 11.22
N ARG A 92 -15.89 -4.21 11.58
CA ARG A 92 -16.95 -3.88 10.60
C ARG A 92 -16.65 -2.64 9.76
N ALA A 93 -15.98 -1.66 10.33
CA ALA A 93 -15.64 -0.41 9.62
C ALA A 93 -14.46 -0.58 8.65
N LEU A 94 -13.69 -1.66 8.80
CA LEU A 94 -12.56 -1.92 7.92
C LEU A 94 -13.05 -2.48 6.59
N ARG A 95 -12.73 -1.79 5.49
CA ARG A 95 -13.10 -2.26 4.15
C ARG A 95 -12.19 -3.41 3.74
N LEU A 96 -12.70 -4.29 2.87
CA LEU A 96 -11.93 -5.44 2.40
C LEU A 96 -10.61 -5.07 1.71
N PRO A 97 -10.53 -4.05 0.84
CA PRO A 97 -9.25 -3.62 0.26
C PRO A 97 -8.21 -3.27 1.33
N ASP A 98 -8.61 -2.59 2.39
CA ASP A 98 -7.73 -2.23 3.50
C ASP A 98 -7.28 -3.46 4.29
N ALA A 99 -8.21 -4.39 4.52
CA ALA A 99 -7.91 -5.65 5.18
C ALA A 99 -6.87 -6.47 4.39
N LEU A 100 -6.93 -6.43 3.06
CA LEU A 100 -5.97 -7.13 2.21
C LEU A 100 -4.54 -6.58 2.35
N VAL A 101 -4.40 -5.26 2.48
CA VAL A 101 -3.09 -4.64 2.70
C VAL A 101 -2.53 -5.03 4.07
N LEU A 102 -3.35 -4.91 5.12
CA LEU A 102 -2.94 -5.28 6.48
C LEU A 102 -2.63 -6.78 6.59
N ALA A 103 -3.40 -7.63 5.92
CA ALA A 103 -3.15 -9.06 5.88
C ALA A 103 -1.84 -9.40 5.17
N THR A 104 -1.50 -8.67 4.11
CA THR A 104 -0.21 -8.82 3.43
C THR A 104 0.94 -8.48 4.38
N ALA A 105 0.83 -7.37 5.11
CA ALA A 105 1.83 -6.99 6.10
C ALA A 105 1.97 -8.04 7.20
N ASP A 106 0.85 -8.60 7.66
CA ASP A 106 0.86 -9.65 8.66
C ASP A 106 1.54 -10.92 8.15
N ALA A 107 1.21 -11.36 6.94
CA ALA A 107 1.81 -12.54 6.33
C ALA A 107 3.32 -12.39 6.11
N LEU A 108 3.79 -11.17 5.83
CA LEU A 108 5.20 -10.88 5.60
C LEU A 108 5.96 -10.46 6.86
N ASN A 109 5.29 -10.40 8.01
CA ASN A 109 5.84 -9.85 9.24
C ASN A 109 6.40 -8.44 9.02
N ALA A 110 5.61 -7.59 8.38
CA ALA A 110 6.01 -6.27 7.90
C ALA A 110 5.25 -5.14 8.59
N THR A 111 5.75 -3.92 8.44
CA THR A 111 5.04 -2.69 8.77
C THR A 111 4.19 -2.28 7.57
N ALA A 112 2.99 -1.77 7.80
CA ALA A 112 2.12 -1.21 6.76
C ALA A 112 2.08 0.32 6.88
N LEU A 113 2.47 1.02 5.82
CA LEU A 113 2.35 2.48 5.74
C LEU A 113 1.02 2.85 5.07
N THR A 114 0.30 3.77 5.70
CA THR A 114 -1.00 4.25 5.23
C THR A 114 -1.21 5.73 5.58
N ALA A 115 -2.08 6.40 4.84
CA ALA A 115 -2.58 7.73 5.19
C ALA A 115 -3.89 7.67 6.00
N ASP A 116 -4.46 6.48 6.20
CA ASP A 116 -5.72 6.29 6.90
C ASP A 116 -5.52 6.21 8.42
N ARG A 117 -6.04 7.21 9.14
CA ARG A 117 -5.87 7.34 10.58
C ARG A 117 -6.56 6.25 11.39
N SER A 118 -7.47 5.48 10.79
CA SER A 118 -8.19 4.41 11.49
C SER A 118 -7.36 3.13 11.62
N TRP A 119 -6.38 2.91 10.77
CA TRP A 119 -5.63 1.66 10.72
C TRP A 119 -4.84 1.32 11.99
N PRO A 120 -4.19 2.27 12.68
CA PRO A 120 -3.48 1.94 13.93
C PRO A 120 -4.38 1.35 15.02
N ARG A 121 -5.68 1.62 14.98
CA ARG A 121 -6.65 1.03 15.92
C ARG A 121 -6.94 -0.43 15.60
N VAL A 122 -6.70 -0.85 14.37
CA VAL A 122 -6.99 -2.20 13.88
C VAL A 122 -5.76 -3.08 13.94
N SER A 123 -4.57 -2.53 13.65
CA SER A 123 -3.34 -3.30 13.57
C SER A 123 -2.17 -2.53 14.15
N ARG A 124 -1.36 -3.23 14.94
CA ARG A 124 -0.10 -2.69 15.46
C ARG A 124 0.97 -2.51 14.38
N ARG A 125 0.77 -3.15 13.22
CA ARG A 125 1.68 -3.05 12.08
C ARG A 125 1.50 -1.75 11.31
N ALA A 126 0.37 -1.08 11.47
CA ALA A 126 0.07 0.15 10.76
C ALA A 126 0.89 1.33 11.27
N ARG A 127 1.43 2.10 10.34
CA ARG A 127 2.11 3.38 10.59
C ARG A 127 1.53 4.43 9.66
N LEU A 128 1.26 5.61 10.22
CA LEU A 128 0.76 6.73 9.45
C LEU A 128 1.91 7.48 8.77
N VAL A 129 1.62 7.94 7.56
CA VAL A 129 2.49 8.90 6.88
C VAL A 129 2.15 10.31 7.29
#